data_f7bde7cffdcc81a6e42f13bbb3628e22
#
_entry.id   f7bde7cffdcc81a6e42f13bbb3628e22
#
_cell.length_a   1.000
_cell.length_b   1.000
_cell.length_c   1.000
_cell.angle_alpha   90.00
_cell.angle_beta   90.00
_cell.angle_gamma   90.00
#
_symmetry.space_group_name_H-M   'P 1'
#
loop_
_entity.id
_entity.type
_entity.pdbx_description
1 polymer ?
#
loop_
_entity_poly.entity_id
_entity_poly.type
_entity_poly.pdbx_seq_one_letter_code
_entity_poly.pdbx_strand_id
1 'polypeptide(L)'
;MSNSELVKGSHMRLHRTEPGSWEKSRYSVFTQSGSVIDNFSGDPTLNQVREWSRENGDPLERVDLFESDIYCANCSKKIDERFGATVSGDILCWDCISQSPSDERNGVEQGADPTKAIISKSALHHKNLCNYVINVATGCSHGCKFCYVPNTPNIKMRQDMLKEQADVDDGQEEWGSYLLYRDDLPERLARKLDRKRTWEQTEDGRGVVMISSGTDCYQDCRAAQITRGCVIELVRRELPVRILTRSPAVVRDLDVFKAARGYVTVGSSIPCLKDEQVRAIEPGSPAPSARLDALETISNAGVPVYVSMSPTYPTQSREDLRNLLRTFKNKLDPDVVFHEPINPRGGNFEMTVNAAREAGQERLAEELEKLRDRERWVEYSMNQLTAVEELGEELDVPIHLWPDKQFVKYAGDKEDYFRRQLEKDNSPEDYPHPPTAV
;
A
#
# COMPACT_ATOMS: atom_id res chain seq x y z
N MET A 1 24.40 16.37 21.86
CA MET A 1 25.45 15.97 20.90
C MET A 1 24.96 16.30 19.53
N SER A 2 25.80 16.85 18.68
CA SER A 2 25.42 17.34 17.36
C SER A 2 25.18 16.19 16.39
N ASN A 3 24.07 16.20 15.70
CA ASN A 3 23.66 15.18 14.76
C ASN A 3 24.33 15.42 13.42
N SER A 4 25.11 14.49 12.91
CA SER A 4 25.79 14.60 11.63
C SER A 4 25.45 13.45 10.71
N GLU A 5 25.08 13.78 9.48
CA GLU A 5 24.80 12.82 8.42
C GLU A 5 26.03 12.67 7.52
N LEU A 6 26.45 11.45 7.28
CA LEU A 6 27.58 11.17 6.39
C LEU A 6 27.05 11.04 4.96
N VAL A 7 27.56 11.87 4.09
CA VAL A 7 27.25 11.80 2.68
C VAL A 7 28.21 10.82 2.01
N LYS A 8 27.68 9.68 1.55
CA LYS A 8 28.50 8.59 0.98
C LYS A 8 29.05 8.96 -0.39
N GLY A 9 30.34 8.76 -0.55
CA GLY A 9 31.07 9.17 -1.75
C GLY A 9 31.71 10.55 -1.64
N SER A 10 31.43 11.30 -0.57
CA SER A 10 32.07 12.57 -0.28
C SER A 10 32.76 12.54 1.09
N HIS A 11 33.70 13.47 1.27
CA HIS A 11 34.35 13.72 2.56
C HIS A 11 33.54 14.69 3.44
N MET A 12 32.27 14.95 3.09
CA MET A 12 31.42 15.94 3.73
C MET A 12 30.36 15.31 4.63
N ARG A 13 29.99 16.05 5.67
CA ARG A 13 28.91 15.70 6.59
C ARG A 13 27.89 16.82 6.62
N LEU A 14 26.62 16.49 6.53
CA LEU A 14 25.53 17.39 6.79
C LEU A 14 25.18 17.36 8.26
N HIS A 15 25.09 18.52 8.90
CA HIS A 15 24.83 18.62 10.32
C HIS A 15 23.73 19.64 10.62
N ARG A 16 22.73 19.24 11.41
CA ARG A 16 21.69 20.13 11.90
C ARG A 16 22.20 20.90 13.12
N THR A 17 22.23 22.23 13.02
CA THR A 17 22.84 23.09 14.05
C THR A 17 21.85 23.60 15.09
N GLU A 18 20.54 23.61 14.80
CA GLU A 18 19.51 24.10 15.70
C GLU A 18 18.38 23.07 15.88
N PRO A 19 18.05 22.64 17.12
CA PRO A 19 16.86 21.88 17.40
C PRO A 19 15.62 22.79 17.32
N GLY A 20 14.64 22.42 16.53
CA GLY A 20 13.40 23.20 16.41
C GLY A 20 12.52 22.68 15.28
N SER A 21 11.50 23.44 14.91
CA SER A 21 10.72 23.12 13.73
C SER A 21 11.61 23.10 12.49
N TRP A 22 11.34 22.22 11.54
CA TRP A 22 12.13 22.06 10.32
C TRP A 22 12.27 23.38 9.55
N GLU A 23 11.27 24.23 9.57
CA GLU A 23 11.29 25.58 8.96
C GLU A 23 12.35 26.51 9.51
N LYS A 24 12.86 26.24 10.73
CA LYS A 24 13.89 27.06 11.40
C LYS A 24 15.24 26.34 11.55
N SER A 25 15.35 25.13 11.02
CA SER A 25 16.59 24.36 11.14
C SER A 25 17.64 24.89 10.17
N ARG A 26 18.89 24.91 10.63
CA ARG A 26 20.04 25.19 9.78
C ARG A 26 20.86 23.92 9.63
N TYR A 27 21.31 23.68 8.42
CA TYR A 27 22.21 22.59 8.11
C TYR A 27 23.56 23.16 7.71
N SER A 28 24.62 22.58 8.26
CA SER A 28 25.99 22.94 7.91
C SER A 28 26.68 21.73 7.29
N VAL A 29 27.39 21.96 6.20
CA VAL A 29 28.20 20.95 5.54
C VAL A 29 29.62 21.00 6.14
N PHE A 30 30.10 19.87 6.60
CA PHE A 30 31.40 19.72 7.21
C PHE A 30 32.31 18.84 6.37
N THR A 31 33.61 19.11 6.43
CA THR A 31 34.63 18.13 6.04
C THR A 31 34.64 16.95 7.02
N GLN A 32 35.31 15.86 6.65
CA GLN A 32 35.55 14.74 7.60
C GLN A 32 36.32 15.18 8.86
N SER A 33 37.13 16.23 8.73
CA SER A 33 37.88 16.83 9.88
C SER A 33 37.03 17.73 10.78
N GLY A 34 35.75 17.96 10.44
CA GLY A 34 34.82 18.77 11.22
C GLY A 34 34.81 20.26 10.91
N SER A 35 35.48 20.72 9.83
CA SER A 35 35.43 22.12 9.40
C SER A 35 34.15 22.41 8.62
N VAL A 36 33.46 23.52 8.94
CA VAL A 36 32.27 23.96 8.22
C VAL A 36 32.65 24.45 6.84
N ILE A 37 31.99 23.95 5.79
CA ILE A 37 32.18 24.35 4.40
C ILE A 37 31.07 25.30 3.98
N ASP A 38 29.82 24.98 4.31
CA ASP A 38 28.65 25.79 3.92
C ASP A 38 27.50 25.60 4.92
N ASN A 39 26.51 26.51 4.87
CA ASN A 39 25.33 26.51 5.71
C ASN A 39 24.08 26.64 4.85
N PHE A 40 23.16 25.72 5.02
CA PHE A 40 21.82 25.80 4.44
C PHE A 40 20.84 26.39 5.47
N SER A 41 20.01 27.34 5.06
CA SER A 41 18.89 27.83 5.87
C SER A 41 17.64 27.02 5.48
N GLY A 42 17.01 26.37 6.46
CA GLY A 42 15.90 25.46 6.26
C GLY A 42 16.33 24.01 6.04
N ASP A 43 15.39 23.17 5.60
CA ASP A 43 15.64 21.77 5.29
C ASP A 43 16.07 21.63 3.81
N PRO A 44 17.37 21.43 3.51
CA PRO A 44 17.80 21.28 2.15
C PRO A 44 17.27 19.96 1.59
N THR A 45 16.55 20.03 0.48
CA THR A 45 16.16 18.83 -0.24
C THR A 45 17.41 18.07 -0.71
N LEU A 46 17.29 16.75 -0.82
CA LEU A 46 18.34 15.90 -1.41
C LEU A 46 18.89 16.45 -2.74
N ASN A 47 18.02 17.07 -3.54
CA ASN A 47 18.42 17.67 -4.81
C ASN A 47 19.29 18.92 -4.62
N GLN A 48 18.95 19.78 -3.66
CA GLN A 48 19.78 20.96 -3.34
C GLN A 48 21.17 20.56 -2.83
N VAL A 49 21.23 19.52 -1.96
CA VAL A 49 22.54 19.01 -1.48
C VAL A 49 23.34 18.38 -2.63
N ARG A 50 22.68 17.66 -3.54
CA ARG A 50 23.33 17.09 -4.73
C ARG A 50 23.80 18.13 -5.73
N GLU A 51 22.99 19.17 -5.98
CA GLU A 51 23.36 20.31 -6.82
C GLU A 51 24.57 21.03 -6.25
N TRP A 52 24.49 21.39 -4.98
CA TRP A 52 25.61 22.01 -4.27
C TRP A 52 26.89 21.16 -4.35
N SER A 53 26.79 19.85 -4.15
CA SER A 53 27.91 18.91 -4.23
C SER A 53 28.52 18.86 -5.63
N ARG A 54 27.70 18.87 -6.69
CA ARG A 54 28.19 18.91 -8.08
C ARG A 54 28.93 20.22 -8.39
N GLU A 55 28.39 21.34 -7.92
CA GLU A 55 28.98 22.66 -8.10
C GLU A 55 30.32 22.82 -7.37
N ASN A 56 30.49 22.10 -6.26
CA ASN A 56 31.69 22.14 -5.41
C ASN A 56 32.65 20.95 -5.65
N GLY A 57 32.44 20.17 -6.70
CA GLY A 57 33.43 19.20 -7.20
C GLY A 57 33.46 17.85 -6.50
N ASP A 58 32.43 17.52 -5.69
CA ASP A 58 32.30 16.24 -5.00
C ASP A 58 30.91 15.60 -5.27
N PRO A 59 30.73 14.92 -6.40
CA PRO A 59 29.45 14.38 -6.78
C PRO A 59 28.97 13.28 -5.82
N LEU A 60 27.84 13.52 -5.17
CA LEU A 60 27.18 12.57 -4.28
C LEU A 60 26.50 11.47 -5.06
N GLU A 61 26.97 10.24 -4.92
CA GLU A 61 26.28 9.07 -5.46
C GLU A 61 25.07 8.68 -4.59
N ARG A 62 25.18 8.91 -3.27
CA ARG A 62 24.15 8.54 -2.30
C ARG A 62 24.29 9.37 -1.03
N VAL A 63 23.16 9.83 -0.50
CA VAL A 63 23.07 10.38 0.85
C VAL A 63 22.54 9.26 1.77
N ASP A 64 23.36 8.80 2.70
CA ASP A 64 22.92 7.92 3.77
C ASP A 64 22.56 8.79 4.98
N LEU A 65 21.30 8.85 5.31
CA LEU A 65 20.79 9.50 6.51
C LEU A 65 21.08 8.59 7.70
N PHE A 66 22.15 8.87 8.46
CA PHE A 66 22.48 8.08 9.65
C PHE A 66 22.74 8.97 10.87
N GLU A 67 22.15 8.56 11.98
CA GLU A 67 22.38 8.99 13.35
C GLU A 67 22.04 10.45 13.69
N SER A 68 20.82 10.86 13.38
CA SER A 68 20.20 11.99 14.06
C SER A 68 19.13 11.51 15.03
N ASP A 69 19.10 12.05 16.24
CA ASP A 69 17.94 11.91 17.11
C ASP A 69 16.77 12.68 16.47
N ILE A 70 15.99 11.98 15.64
CA ILE A 70 14.82 12.54 14.99
C ILE A 70 13.66 12.49 15.99
N TYR A 71 12.96 13.60 16.14
CA TYR A 71 11.80 13.70 17.00
C TYR A 71 10.55 13.94 16.16
N CYS A 72 9.46 13.30 16.55
CA CYS A 72 8.17 13.51 15.95
C CYS A 72 7.71 14.96 16.11
N ALA A 73 7.38 15.63 15.02
CA ALA A 73 6.91 17.01 15.04
C ALA A 73 5.60 17.18 15.83
N ASN A 74 4.79 16.13 15.94
CA ASN A 74 3.51 16.18 16.64
C ASN A 74 3.60 15.83 18.14
N CYS A 75 4.30 14.76 18.53
CA CYS A 75 4.33 14.29 19.92
C CYS A 75 5.70 14.41 20.60
N SER A 76 6.71 14.93 19.91
CA SER A 76 8.10 15.08 20.39
C SER A 76 8.77 13.77 20.87
N LYS A 77 8.20 12.60 20.54
CA LYS A 77 8.78 11.30 20.80
C LYS A 77 10.00 11.12 19.89
N LYS A 78 11.10 10.62 20.45
CA LYS A 78 12.26 10.24 19.65
C LYS A 78 11.86 9.16 18.65
N ILE A 79 12.16 9.37 17.38
CA ILE A 79 11.89 8.42 16.31
C ILE A 79 13.18 7.69 15.99
N ASP A 80 13.16 6.37 16.00
CA ASP A 80 14.19 5.59 15.33
C ASP A 80 14.00 5.85 13.82
N GLU A 81 15.04 6.20 13.10
CA GLU A 81 15.01 6.58 11.66
C GLU A 81 14.25 5.61 10.77
N ARG A 82 14.15 4.36 11.23
CA ARG A 82 13.36 3.31 10.57
C ARG A 82 11.85 3.44 10.78
N PHE A 83 11.40 4.36 11.65
CA PHE A 83 10.04 4.40 12.19
C PHE A 83 9.31 5.74 12.06
N GLY A 84 9.67 6.56 11.09
CA GLY A 84 9.00 7.82 10.79
C GLY A 84 8.86 8.06 9.29
N ALA A 85 7.97 8.95 8.89
CA ALA A 85 7.85 9.43 7.52
C ALA A 85 7.66 10.94 7.49
N THR A 86 8.08 11.57 6.40
CA THR A 86 7.84 12.99 6.17
C THR A 86 6.44 13.18 5.59
N VAL A 87 5.60 13.91 6.31
CA VAL A 87 4.26 14.27 5.86
C VAL A 87 4.17 15.80 5.85
N SER A 88 3.90 16.38 4.70
CA SER A 88 3.81 17.85 4.52
C SER A 88 5.04 18.63 5.02
N GLY A 89 6.24 18.03 4.95
CA GLY A 89 7.48 18.63 5.41
C GLY A 89 7.88 18.32 6.87
N ASP A 90 7.00 17.72 7.66
CA ASP A 90 7.26 17.33 9.04
C ASP A 90 7.59 15.83 9.14
N ILE A 91 8.54 15.46 10.00
CA ILE A 91 8.78 14.05 10.31
C ILE A 91 7.87 13.65 11.47
N LEU A 92 6.99 12.70 11.19
CA LEU A 92 6.07 12.15 12.17
C LEU A 92 6.46 10.71 12.53
N CYS A 93 6.32 10.35 13.81
CA CYS A 93 6.43 8.97 14.22
C CYS A 93 5.21 8.17 13.73
N TRP A 94 5.37 6.84 13.68
CA TRP A 94 4.29 5.97 13.23
C TRP A 94 3.00 6.12 14.01
N ASP A 95 3.11 6.32 15.33
CA ASP A 95 1.94 6.57 16.16
C ASP A 95 1.18 7.81 15.68
N CYS A 96 1.88 8.86 15.27
CA CYS A 96 1.26 10.09 14.78
C CYS A 96 0.82 10.02 13.31
N ILE A 97 1.52 9.28 12.46
CA ILE A 97 1.11 9.01 11.07
C ILE A 97 -0.11 8.08 11.05
N SER A 98 -0.12 7.13 11.97
CA SER A 98 -1.24 6.19 12.16
C SER A 98 -2.40 6.80 12.94
N GLN A 99 -2.24 8.00 13.51
CA GLN A 99 -3.31 8.73 14.19
C GLN A 99 -4.38 9.23 13.19
N SER A 100 -5.12 8.28 12.70
CA SER A 100 -6.56 8.41 12.60
C SER A 100 -7.12 8.45 14.03
N PRO A 101 -8.24 9.14 14.34
CA PRO A 101 -8.76 9.31 15.70
C PRO A 101 -9.20 8.03 16.44
N SER A 102 -8.78 6.88 16.02
CA SER A 102 -9.02 5.58 16.65
C SER A 102 -7.77 5.08 17.39
N ASP A 103 -7.17 5.91 18.24
CA ASP A 103 -6.08 5.52 19.14
C ASP A 103 -6.52 4.64 20.32
N GLU A 104 -7.64 3.97 20.19
CA GLU A 104 -7.97 2.78 20.98
C GLU A 104 -7.51 1.50 20.27
N ARG A 105 -6.27 1.45 19.79
CA ARG A 105 -5.61 0.17 19.43
C ARG A 105 -5.18 -0.61 20.68
N ASN A 106 -5.78 -0.31 21.81
CA ASN A 106 -5.71 -1.07 23.05
C ASN A 106 -6.55 -2.35 22.93
N GLY A 107 -6.18 -3.27 22.05
CA GLY A 107 -6.94 -4.49 21.83
C GLY A 107 -6.48 -5.33 20.65
N VAL A 108 -5.37 -4.96 19.98
CA VAL A 108 -4.79 -5.80 18.94
C VAL A 108 -3.77 -6.73 19.58
N GLU A 109 -4.13 -8.00 19.70
CA GLU A 109 -3.23 -9.04 20.18
C GLU A 109 -2.10 -9.29 19.18
N GLN A 110 -0.87 -9.35 19.67
CA GLN A 110 0.31 -9.48 18.84
C GLN A 110 1.10 -10.74 19.19
N GLY A 111 1.53 -11.46 18.15
CA GLY A 111 2.30 -12.67 18.31
C GLY A 111 3.31 -12.91 17.15
N ALA A 112 3.98 -14.04 17.20
CA ALA A 112 4.84 -14.51 16.12
C ALA A 112 4.07 -15.44 15.18
N ASP A 113 4.21 -15.27 13.86
CA ASP A 113 3.63 -16.19 12.88
C ASP A 113 4.61 -17.37 12.62
N PRO A 114 4.27 -18.58 13.05
CA PRO A 114 5.12 -19.75 12.85
C PRO A 114 5.16 -20.27 11.41
N THR A 115 4.49 -19.59 10.48
CA THR A 115 4.36 -20.03 9.09
C THR A 115 5.70 -20.15 8.40
N LYS A 116 5.95 -21.34 7.84
CA LYS A 116 7.20 -21.66 7.12
C LYS A 116 7.21 -21.13 5.68
N ALA A 117 6.05 -20.89 5.07
CA ALA A 117 5.97 -20.35 3.72
C ALA A 117 6.58 -18.95 3.66
N ILE A 118 7.47 -18.71 2.70
CA ILE A 118 8.18 -17.44 2.51
C ILE A 118 7.57 -16.68 1.35
N ILE A 119 7.57 -17.30 0.18
CA ILE A 119 7.00 -16.80 -1.06
C ILE A 119 6.21 -17.92 -1.71
N SER A 120 5.01 -17.63 -2.13
CA SER A 120 4.08 -18.61 -2.73
C SER A 120 3.70 -18.20 -4.14
N LYS A 121 3.49 -19.16 -5.03
CA LYS A 121 2.80 -18.89 -6.31
C LYS A 121 1.39 -18.40 -6.03
N SER A 122 0.93 -17.46 -6.82
CA SER A 122 -0.37 -16.82 -6.66
C SER A 122 -1.28 -17.13 -7.84
N ALA A 123 -2.56 -17.38 -7.57
CA ALA A 123 -3.59 -17.41 -8.60
C ALA A 123 -4.01 -15.99 -9.06
N LEU A 124 -3.44 -14.94 -8.47
CA LEU A 124 -3.74 -13.55 -8.84
C LEU A 124 -3.09 -13.14 -10.18
N HIS A 125 -2.28 -14.01 -10.79
CA HIS A 125 -1.82 -13.83 -12.17
C HIS A 125 -2.99 -13.75 -13.17
N HIS A 126 -4.07 -14.49 -12.92
CA HIS A 126 -5.30 -14.37 -13.73
C HIS A 126 -5.97 -12.99 -13.64
N LYS A 127 -5.56 -12.18 -12.69
CA LYS A 127 -6.05 -10.81 -12.49
C LYS A 127 -4.96 -9.78 -12.82
N ASN A 128 -3.93 -10.14 -13.51
CA ASN A 128 -2.77 -9.28 -13.82
C ASN A 128 -2.11 -8.62 -12.61
N LEU A 129 -2.30 -9.16 -11.41
CA LEU A 129 -1.73 -8.56 -10.21
C LEU A 129 -0.34 -9.04 -9.88
N CYS A 130 -0.13 -10.35 -9.87
CA CYS A 130 1.17 -10.92 -9.48
C CYS A 130 1.25 -12.42 -9.75
N ASN A 131 2.45 -12.91 -9.92
CA ASN A 131 2.78 -14.32 -10.04
C ASN A 131 3.12 -14.96 -8.68
N TYR A 132 3.60 -14.13 -7.76
CA TYR A 132 4.01 -14.54 -6.43
C TYR A 132 3.46 -13.61 -5.36
N VAL A 133 3.25 -14.14 -4.16
CA VAL A 133 2.80 -13.39 -3.00
C VAL A 133 3.74 -13.61 -1.81
N ILE A 134 4.00 -12.53 -1.09
CA ILE A 134 4.62 -12.50 0.23
C ILE A 134 3.65 -11.79 1.18
N ASN A 135 3.29 -12.42 2.31
CA ASN A 135 2.54 -11.78 3.39
C ASN A 135 3.45 -11.62 4.60
N VAL A 136 3.56 -10.41 5.10
CA VAL A 136 4.46 -10.02 6.20
C VAL A 136 3.91 -10.36 7.58
N ALA A 137 2.60 -10.59 7.66
CA ALA A 137 1.90 -10.98 8.87
C ALA A 137 0.69 -11.87 8.53
N THR A 138 0.10 -12.49 9.56
CA THR A 138 -1.25 -13.07 9.56
C THR A 138 -2.13 -12.18 10.44
N GLY A 139 -3.35 -11.87 9.97
CA GLY A 139 -4.20 -10.83 10.56
C GLY A 139 -3.98 -9.47 9.90
N CYS A 140 -4.86 -8.50 10.22
CA CYS A 140 -4.80 -7.14 9.67
C CYS A 140 -5.55 -6.17 10.59
N SER A 141 -4.85 -5.19 11.16
CA SER A 141 -5.44 -4.21 12.08
C SER A 141 -6.44 -3.25 11.41
N HIS A 142 -6.49 -3.20 10.08
CA HIS A 142 -7.49 -2.42 9.37
C HIS A 142 -8.92 -2.93 9.56
N GLY A 143 -9.10 -4.24 9.81
CA GLY A 143 -10.39 -4.84 10.19
C GLY A 143 -11.53 -4.57 9.21
N CYS A 144 -11.23 -4.38 7.90
CA CYS A 144 -12.24 -4.10 6.88
C CYS A 144 -13.33 -5.17 6.90
N LYS A 145 -14.59 -4.77 7.03
CA LYS A 145 -15.71 -5.69 7.26
C LYS A 145 -16.06 -6.55 6.04
N PHE A 146 -15.78 -6.06 4.84
CA PHE A 146 -15.93 -6.81 3.59
C PHE A 146 -14.74 -7.72 3.27
N CYS A 147 -13.68 -7.74 4.08
CA CYS A 147 -12.46 -8.46 3.77
C CYS A 147 -12.70 -9.96 3.55
N TYR A 148 -12.24 -10.49 2.42
CA TYR A 148 -12.40 -11.92 2.10
C TYR A 148 -11.39 -12.81 2.83
N VAL A 149 -10.29 -12.23 3.33
CA VAL A 149 -9.15 -12.98 3.89
C VAL A 149 -9.55 -13.88 5.05
N PRO A 150 -10.36 -13.45 6.04
CA PRO A 150 -10.80 -14.32 7.14
C PRO A 150 -11.52 -15.59 6.68
N ASN A 151 -12.17 -15.52 5.51
CA ASN A 151 -12.87 -16.65 4.93
C ASN A 151 -11.99 -17.61 4.13
N THR A 152 -10.72 -17.30 3.96
CA THR A 152 -9.78 -18.17 3.23
C THR A 152 -9.32 -19.36 4.09
N PRO A 153 -8.89 -20.45 3.44
CA PRO A 153 -8.28 -21.58 4.16
C PRO A 153 -7.09 -21.16 5.02
N ASN A 154 -6.39 -20.10 4.65
CA ASN A 154 -5.24 -19.59 5.41
C ASN A 154 -5.59 -19.14 6.83
N ILE A 155 -6.80 -18.68 7.06
CA ILE A 155 -7.28 -18.32 8.40
C ILE A 155 -8.10 -19.48 8.99
N LYS A 156 -9.08 -20.01 8.22
CA LYS A 156 -9.99 -21.05 8.73
C LYS A 156 -9.30 -22.34 9.22
N MET A 157 -8.19 -22.71 8.58
CA MET A 157 -7.42 -23.91 8.97
C MET A 157 -6.37 -23.64 10.06
N ARG A 158 -6.32 -22.44 10.61
CA ARG A 158 -5.30 -22.03 11.58
C ARG A 158 -5.88 -21.53 12.90
N GLN A 159 -7.12 -21.89 13.22
CA GLN A 159 -7.78 -21.43 14.46
C GLN A 159 -6.96 -21.80 15.70
N ASP A 160 -6.46 -23.06 15.78
CA ASP A 160 -5.62 -23.49 16.90
C ASP A 160 -4.37 -22.61 17.05
N MET A 161 -3.73 -22.25 15.95
CA MET A 161 -2.56 -21.36 15.94
C MET A 161 -2.93 -19.93 16.37
N LEU A 162 -4.07 -19.41 15.91
CA LEU A 162 -4.56 -18.09 16.31
C LEU A 162 -4.89 -18.08 17.81
N LYS A 163 -5.50 -19.14 18.33
CA LYS A 163 -5.77 -19.29 19.74
C LYS A 163 -4.49 -19.35 20.57
N GLU A 164 -3.50 -20.13 20.12
CA GLU A 164 -2.23 -20.28 20.84
C GLU A 164 -1.38 -19.00 20.84
N GLN A 165 -1.33 -18.28 19.71
CA GLN A 165 -0.41 -17.16 19.52
C GLN A 165 -1.01 -15.78 19.84
N ALA A 166 -2.33 -15.64 19.83
CA ALA A 166 -3.01 -14.36 20.00
C ALA A 166 -4.33 -14.45 20.75
N ASP A 167 -4.62 -15.57 21.44
CA ASP A 167 -5.86 -15.82 22.19
C ASP A 167 -7.17 -15.57 21.39
N VAL A 168 -7.14 -15.78 20.08
CA VAL A 168 -8.25 -15.57 19.15
C VAL A 168 -9.08 -16.83 19.05
N ASP A 169 -10.38 -16.75 19.32
CA ASP A 169 -11.33 -17.87 19.26
C ASP A 169 -11.91 -18.04 17.85
N ASP A 170 -12.23 -16.96 17.16
CA ASP A 170 -12.71 -16.96 15.77
C ASP A 170 -12.01 -15.88 14.94
N GLY A 171 -11.13 -16.34 14.06
CA GLY A 171 -10.34 -15.43 13.22
C GLY A 171 -11.15 -14.61 12.21
N GLN A 172 -12.44 -14.91 11.98
CA GLN A 172 -13.33 -14.11 11.15
C GLN A 172 -14.06 -13.05 11.99
N GLU A 173 -14.65 -13.42 13.10
CA GLU A 173 -15.39 -12.51 13.96
C GLU A 173 -14.46 -11.48 14.60
N GLU A 174 -13.27 -11.94 14.97
CA GLU A 174 -12.21 -11.10 15.56
C GLU A 174 -11.26 -10.47 14.52
N TRP A 175 -11.66 -10.44 13.24
CA TRP A 175 -10.83 -9.81 12.21
C TRP A 175 -10.64 -8.32 12.46
N GLY A 176 -9.39 -7.93 12.67
CA GLY A 176 -9.00 -6.57 13.05
C GLY A 176 -8.35 -6.50 14.43
N SER A 177 -8.49 -7.55 15.26
CA SER A 177 -8.00 -7.57 16.63
C SER A 177 -6.69 -8.34 16.84
N TYR A 178 -6.12 -8.95 15.80
CA TYR A 178 -4.89 -9.75 15.94
C TYR A 178 -3.90 -9.54 14.80
N LEU A 179 -2.62 -9.65 15.14
CA LEU A 179 -1.47 -9.55 14.22
C LEU A 179 -0.37 -10.53 14.64
N LEU A 180 -0.04 -11.47 13.77
CA LEU A 180 1.08 -12.39 13.94
C LEU A 180 2.16 -12.06 12.91
N TYR A 181 3.31 -11.58 13.37
CA TYR A 181 4.37 -11.06 12.49
C TYR A 181 5.39 -12.13 12.11
N ARG A 182 6.01 -11.91 10.96
CA ARG A 182 7.09 -12.73 10.39
C ARG A 182 8.39 -11.95 10.41
N ASP A 183 8.91 -11.65 11.59
CA ASP A 183 10.08 -10.77 11.75
C ASP A 183 11.32 -11.25 10.98
N ASP A 184 11.53 -12.57 10.91
CA ASP A 184 12.66 -13.20 10.22
C ASP A 184 12.44 -13.39 8.70
N LEU A 185 11.33 -12.83 8.17
CA LEU A 185 10.94 -13.04 6.77
C LEU A 185 11.97 -12.48 5.76
N PRO A 186 12.54 -11.28 5.93
CA PRO A 186 13.53 -10.75 4.99
C PRO A 186 14.76 -11.66 4.86
N GLU A 187 15.31 -12.15 5.97
CA GLU A 187 16.48 -13.05 5.97
C GLU A 187 16.14 -14.42 5.38
N ARG A 188 14.95 -14.93 5.67
CA ARG A 188 14.45 -16.18 5.08
C ARG A 188 14.22 -16.04 3.59
N LEU A 189 13.69 -14.89 3.16
CA LEU A 189 13.50 -14.57 1.74
C LEU A 189 14.83 -14.51 1.01
N ALA A 190 15.81 -13.78 1.54
CA ALA A 190 17.16 -13.71 0.98
C ALA A 190 17.73 -15.12 0.75
N ARG A 191 17.76 -15.96 1.80
CA ARG A 191 18.26 -17.35 1.70
C ARG A 191 17.48 -18.20 0.69
N LYS A 192 16.17 -17.97 0.56
CA LYS A 192 15.35 -18.71 -0.43
C LYS A 192 15.63 -18.26 -1.84
N LEU A 193 15.76 -16.96 -2.08
CA LEU A 193 16.06 -16.39 -3.39
C LEU A 193 17.45 -16.82 -3.89
N ASP A 194 18.47 -16.86 -3.02
CA ASP A 194 19.81 -17.30 -3.37
C ASP A 194 19.87 -18.78 -3.84
N ARG A 195 18.93 -19.60 -3.35
CA ARG A 195 18.81 -21.00 -3.74
C ARG A 195 17.87 -21.25 -4.92
N LYS A 196 17.03 -20.26 -5.26
CA LYS A 196 16.01 -20.39 -6.29
C LYS A 196 16.63 -20.19 -7.68
N ARG A 197 16.73 -21.27 -8.44
CA ARG A 197 17.38 -21.28 -9.76
C ARG A 197 16.46 -20.87 -10.91
N THR A 198 15.16 -20.95 -10.71
CA THR A 198 14.18 -20.64 -11.76
C THR A 198 13.18 -19.62 -11.24
N TRP A 199 12.92 -18.60 -12.02
CA TRP A 199 11.87 -17.61 -11.79
C TRP A 199 10.88 -17.67 -12.94
N GLU A 200 9.60 -17.47 -12.66
CA GLU A 200 8.58 -17.41 -13.70
C GLU A 200 8.91 -16.27 -14.64
N GLN A 201 8.85 -16.56 -15.94
CA GLN A 201 8.99 -15.57 -16.99
C GLN A 201 7.59 -15.34 -17.57
N THR A 202 7.22 -14.10 -17.77
CA THR A 202 6.04 -13.69 -18.49
C THR A 202 6.48 -13.01 -19.79
N GLU A 203 5.57 -12.66 -20.65
CA GLU A 203 5.88 -11.90 -21.88
C GLU A 203 6.53 -10.55 -21.54
N ASP A 204 6.20 -9.99 -20.38
CA ASP A 204 6.69 -8.70 -19.89
C ASP A 204 7.97 -8.81 -19.06
N GLY A 205 8.56 -9.96 -18.97
CA GLY A 205 9.78 -10.18 -18.20
C GLY A 205 9.61 -11.12 -17.02
N ARG A 206 10.20 -10.80 -15.86
CA ARG A 206 10.15 -11.65 -14.68
C ARG A 206 8.83 -11.53 -13.95
N GLY A 207 8.30 -12.66 -13.48
CA GLY A 207 7.06 -12.69 -12.72
C GLY A 207 7.06 -11.78 -11.49
N VAL A 208 5.98 -11.03 -11.32
CA VAL A 208 5.81 -9.99 -10.29
C VAL A 208 5.54 -10.58 -8.92
N VAL A 209 6.16 -10.03 -7.89
CA VAL A 209 5.90 -10.35 -6.48
C VAL A 209 5.00 -9.30 -5.87
N MET A 210 3.83 -9.68 -5.40
CA MET A 210 2.96 -8.80 -4.62
C MET A 210 3.27 -8.93 -3.12
N ILE A 211 3.49 -7.82 -2.48
CA ILE A 211 3.55 -7.71 -1.02
C ILE A 211 2.22 -7.15 -0.55
N SER A 212 1.61 -7.83 0.03
CA SER A 212 0.63 -8.44 0.88
C SER A 212 -0.72 -8.58 0.19
N SER A 213 -1.18 -9.80 0.03
CA SER A 213 -2.54 -10.11 -0.45
C SER A 213 -3.48 -10.51 0.69
N GLY A 214 -2.95 -10.84 1.86
CA GLY A 214 -3.69 -11.36 3.01
C GLY A 214 -3.56 -10.53 4.29
N THR A 215 -2.92 -9.37 4.20
CA THR A 215 -2.75 -8.40 5.29
C THR A 215 -2.42 -7.04 4.69
N ASP A 216 -2.33 -5.97 5.47
CA ASP A 216 -1.74 -4.73 4.99
C ASP A 216 -0.27 -4.64 5.41
N CYS A 217 0.61 -4.38 4.46
CA CYS A 217 2.05 -4.39 4.70
C CYS A 217 2.59 -3.12 5.34
N TYR A 218 1.76 -2.09 5.47
CA TYR A 218 2.09 -0.83 6.15
C TYR A 218 1.10 -0.47 7.26
N GLN A 219 0.36 -1.45 7.77
CA GLN A 219 -0.63 -1.24 8.82
C GLN A 219 -0.05 -0.70 10.13
N ASP A 220 1.22 -0.97 10.40
CA ASP A 220 2.01 -0.48 11.54
C ASP A 220 3.51 -0.49 11.23
N CYS A 221 4.33 0.01 12.17
CA CYS A 221 5.77 0.10 11.96
C CYS A 221 6.49 -1.23 11.86
N ARG A 222 6.01 -2.28 12.55
CA ARG A 222 6.63 -3.61 12.49
C ARG A 222 6.40 -4.28 11.14
N ALA A 223 5.15 -4.26 10.65
CA ALA A 223 4.81 -4.74 9.31
C ALA A 223 5.59 -3.98 8.22
N ALA A 224 5.67 -2.65 8.34
CA ALA A 224 6.42 -1.81 7.41
C ALA A 224 7.92 -2.10 7.40
N GLN A 225 8.53 -2.40 8.55
CA GLN A 225 9.94 -2.78 8.63
C GLN A 225 10.21 -4.11 7.93
N ILE A 226 9.36 -5.10 8.15
CA ILE A 226 9.46 -6.40 7.47
C ILE A 226 9.28 -6.21 5.96
N THR A 227 8.32 -5.39 5.55
CA THR A 227 8.05 -5.04 4.15
C THR A 227 9.28 -4.42 3.50
N ARG A 228 9.86 -3.39 4.12
CA ARG A 228 11.07 -2.73 3.63
C ARG A 228 12.21 -3.73 3.40
N GLY A 229 12.45 -4.61 4.36
CA GLY A 229 13.46 -5.67 4.22
C GLY A 229 13.19 -6.60 3.04
N CYS A 230 11.94 -7.03 2.87
CA CYS A 230 11.55 -7.88 1.75
C CYS A 230 11.69 -7.16 0.40
N VAL A 231 11.28 -5.90 0.29
CA VAL A 231 11.43 -5.10 -0.94
C VAL A 231 12.91 -4.98 -1.32
N ILE A 232 13.77 -4.63 -0.37
CA ILE A 232 15.22 -4.53 -0.61
C ILE A 232 15.80 -5.84 -1.16
N GLU A 233 15.41 -6.99 -0.58
CA GLU A 233 15.92 -8.28 -1.01
C GLU A 233 15.43 -8.69 -2.41
N LEU A 234 14.21 -8.29 -2.78
CA LEU A 234 13.66 -8.51 -4.13
C LEU A 234 14.34 -7.60 -5.16
N VAL A 235 14.40 -6.29 -4.88
CA VAL A 235 14.96 -5.28 -5.81
C VAL A 235 16.45 -5.50 -6.06
N ARG A 236 17.23 -5.91 -5.05
CA ARG A 236 18.65 -6.28 -5.23
C ARG A 236 18.87 -7.41 -6.25
N ARG A 237 17.82 -8.21 -6.51
CA ARG A 237 17.82 -9.31 -7.46
C ARG A 237 17.05 -9.01 -8.73
N GLU A 238 16.69 -7.74 -8.93
CA GLU A 238 15.94 -7.23 -10.09
C GLU A 238 14.60 -7.97 -10.27
N LEU A 239 13.91 -8.25 -9.18
CA LEU A 239 12.58 -8.86 -9.18
C LEU A 239 11.53 -7.79 -9.07
N PRO A 240 10.53 -7.76 -9.98
CA PRO A 240 9.46 -6.76 -9.93
C PRO A 240 8.59 -6.95 -8.68
N VAL A 241 8.30 -5.85 -8.02
CA VAL A 241 7.51 -5.81 -6.78
C VAL A 241 6.27 -4.95 -6.98
N ARG A 242 5.13 -5.46 -6.57
CA ARG A 242 3.88 -4.71 -6.48
C ARG A 242 3.45 -4.61 -5.03
N ILE A 243 3.21 -3.41 -4.56
CA ILE A 243 2.74 -3.12 -3.19
C ILE A 243 1.30 -2.67 -3.29
N LEU A 244 0.42 -3.24 -2.45
CA LEU A 244 -0.94 -2.73 -2.26
C LEU A 244 -1.16 -2.46 -0.77
N THR A 245 -1.51 -1.22 -0.43
CA THR A 245 -1.76 -0.83 0.95
C THR A 245 -2.88 0.20 1.06
N ARG A 246 -3.51 0.29 2.23
CA ARG A 246 -4.40 1.37 2.62
C ARG A 246 -3.70 2.40 3.50
N SER A 247 -2.44 2.15 3.86
CA SER A 247 -1.72 3.00 4.79
C SER A 247 -0.92 4.08 4.08
N PRO A 248 -1.07 5.37 4.46
CA PRO A 248 -0.21 6.45 3.96
C PRO A 248 1.25 6.29 4.39
N ALA A 249 1.50 5.46 5.38
CA ALA A 249 2.82 5.13 5.87
C ALA A 249 3.77 4.51 4.81
N VAL A 250 3.24 4.11 3.66
CA VAL A 250 4.04 3.63 2.52
C VAL A 250 5.03 4.67 2.00
N VAL A 251 4.76 5.96 2.20
CA VAL A 251 5.66 7.07 1.82
C VAL A 251 7.02 6.99 2.52
N ARG A 252 7.08 6.36 3.70
CA ARG A 252 8.31 6.11 4.44
C ARG A 252 9.42 5.45 3.60
N ASP A 253 9.05 4.54 2.73
CA ASP A 253 10.01 3.72 1.97
C ASP A 253 10.28 4.30 0.56
N LEU A 254 9.95 5.58 0.36
CA LEU A 254 10.12 6.29 -0.92
C LEU A 254 11.58 6.29 -1.40
N ASP A 255 12.55 6.32 -0.48
CA ASP A 255 13.97 6.19 -0.79
C ASP A 255 14.28 4.84 -1.47
N VAL A 256 13.73 3.75 -0.95
CA VAL A 256 13.87 2.40 -1.52
C VAL A 256 13.20 2.32 -2.88
N PHE A 257 11.98 2.87 -3.01
CA PHE A 257 11.24 2.83 -4.27
C PHE A 257 11.94 3.60 -5.38
N LYS A 258 12.48 4.78 -5.07
CA LYS A 258 13.29 5.56 -6.03
C LYS A 258 14.58 4.84 -6.43
N ALA A 259 15.25 4.21 -5.47
CA ALA A 259 16.46 3.43 -5.73
C ALA A 259 16.17 2.16 -6.54
N ALA A 260 14.94 1.68 -6.52
CA ALA A 260 14.52 0.49 -7.24
C ALA A 260 14.41 0.66 -8.76
N ARG A 261 14.54 1.88 -9.29
CA ARG A 261 14.59 2.18 -10.74
C ARG A 261 13.46 1.53 -11.56
N GLY A 262 12.22 1.61 -11.04
CA GLY A 262 11.04 1.06 -11.71
C GLY A 262 10.70 -0.39 -11.36
N TYR A 263 11.51 -1.10 -10.59
CA TYR A 263 11.16 -2.44 -10.12
C TYR A 263 10.04 -2.47 -9.07
N VAL A 264 9.64 -1.33 -8.54
CA VAL A 264 8.56 -1.22 -7.56
C VAL A 264 7.43 -0.38 -8.13
N THR A 265 6.22 -0.94 -8.08
CA THR A 265 4.96 -0.22 -8.35
C THR A 265 4.13 -0.20 -7.07
N VAL A 266 3.66 0.98 -6.68
CA VAL A 266 2.90 1.16 -5.44
C VAL A 266 1.44 1.44 -5.76
N GLY A 267 0.54 0.74 -5.08
CA GLY A 267 -0.89 0.95 -5.20
C GLY A 267 -1.59 1.16 -3.87
N SER A 268 -2.72 1.82 -3.94
CA SER A 268 -3.61 1.97 -2.80
C SER A 268 -5.07 1.66 -3.15
N SER A 269 -5.79 1.10 -2.16
CA SER A 269 -7.23 0.87 -2.32
C SER A 269 -7.99 2.15 -1.99
N ILE A 270 -8.61 2.76 -3.00
CA ILE A 270 -9.38 4.01 -2.87
C ILE A 270 -10.76 3.78 -3.53
N PRO A 271 -11.75 3.28 -2.76
CA PRO A 271 -13.04 2.89 -3.31
C PRO A 271 -13.97 4.09 -3.59
N CYS A 272 -13.82 5.18 -2.86
CA CYS A 272 -14.58 6.42 -3.03
C CYS A 272 -13.85 7.59 -2.36
N LEU A 273 -14.35 8.82 -2.57
CA LEU A 273 -13.82 10.05 -1.96
C LEU A 273 -14.57 10.46 -0.66
N LYS A 274 -15.52 9.64 -0.19
CA LYS A 274 -16.34 9.94 0.99
C LYS A 274 -15.73 9.24 2.21
N ASP A 275 -14.84 9.93 2.91
CA ASP A 275 -14.09 9.37 4.04
C ASP A 275 -15.00 8.75 5.12
N GLU A 276 -16.13 9.39 5.44
CA GLU A 276 -17.07 8.90 6.44
C GLU A 276 -17.71 7.56 6.05
N GLN A 277 -18.07 7.41 4.77
CA GLN A 277 -18.67 6.19 4.26
C GLN A 277 -17.67 5.01 4.32
N VAL A 278 -16.41 5.28 3.98
CA VAL A 278 -15.35 4.26 4.05
C VAL A 278 -15.05 3.91 5.50
N ARG A 279 -14.95 4.89 6.39
CA ARG A 279 -14.68 4.67 7.82
C ARG A 279 -15.71 3.75 8.48
N ALA A 280 -16.97 3.82 8.05
CA ALA A 280 -18.03 2.97 8.58
C ALA A 280 -17.75 1.47 8.40
N ILE A 281 -17.12 1.08 7.31
CA ILE A 281 -16.88 -0.32 6.94
C ILE A 281 -15.40 -0.72 6.90
N GLU A 282 -14.50 0.25 7.01
CA GLU A 282 -13.06 0.06 7.14
C GLU A 282 -12.54 0.74 8.44
N PRO A 283 -12.97 0.31 9.64
CA PRO A 283 -12.83 1.09 10.87
C PRO A 283 -11.38 1.36 11.29
N GLY A 284 -10.46 0.44 10.99
CA GLY A 284 -9.03 0.57 11.31
C GLY A 284 -8.18 1.10 10.17
N SER A 285 -8.78 1.44 9.02
CA SER A 285 -8.02 1.94 7.87
C SER A 285 -7.96 3.46 7.86
N PRO A 286 -6.83 4.05 7.46
CA PRO A 286 -6.76 5.49 7.17
C PRO A 286 -7.78 5.92 6.10
N ALA A 287 -8.21 7.18 6.17
CA ALA A 287 -9.19 7.74 5.25
C ALA A 287 -8.71 7.68 3.78
N PRO A 288 -9.63 7.53 2.80
CA PRO A 288 -9.31 7.59 1.37
C PRO A 288 -8.54 8.83 0.95
N SER A 289 -8.85 9.99 1.52
CA SER A 289 -8.12 11.25 1.28
C SER A 289 -6.63 11.10 1.62
N ALA A 290 -6.31 10.57 2.80
CA ALA A 290 -4.91 10.34 3.21
C ALA A 290 -4.19 9.30 2.33
N ARG A 291 -4.90 8.27 1.86
CA ARG A 291 -4.34 7.27 0.92
C ARG A 291 -4.01 7.91 -0.43
N LEU A 292 -4.89 8.79 -0.91
CA LEU A 292 -4.71 9.53 -2.15
C LEU A 292 -3.50 10.46 -2.07
N ASP A 293 -3.38 11.24 -1.00
CA ASP A 293 -2.27 12.18 -0.80
C ASP A 293 -0.91 11.44 -0.70
N ALA A 294 -0.90 10.28 -0.04
CA ALA A 294 0.30 9.43 0.02
C ALA A 294 0.68 8.91 -1.37
N LEU A 295 -0.29 8.44 -2.15
CA LEU A 295 -0.03 7.93 -3.48
C LEU A 295 0.38 9.05 -4.45
N GLU A 296 -0.19 10.26 -4.31
CA GLU A 296 0.24 11.47 -5.03
C GLU A 296 1.69 11.82 -4.72
N THR A 297 2.10 11.74 -3.45
CA THR A 297 3.50 11.94 -3.04
C THR A 297 4.45 10.96 -3.73
N ILE A 298 4.04 9.70 -3.84
CA ILE A 298 4.83 8.64 -4.49
C ILE A 298 4.90 8.86 -5.99
N SER A 299 3.77 9.17 -6.65
CA SER A 299 3.70 9.47 -8.08
C SER A 299 4.56 10.69 -8.43
N ASN A 300 4.45 11.79 -7.67
CA ASN A 300 5.25 13.00 -7.85
C ASN A 300 6.76 12.76 -7.69
N ALA A 301 7.14 11.73 -6.97
CA ALA A 301 8.54 11.31 -6.85
C ALA A 301 9.04 10.44 -8.03
N GLY A 302 8.20 10.19 -9.03
CA GLY A 302 8.52 9.40 -10.22
C GLY A 302 8.50 7.88 -10.00
N VAL A 303 7.81 7.42 -8.95
CA VAL A 303 7.57 5.98 -8.73
C VAL A 303 6.25 5.59 -9.39
N PRO A 304 6.22 4.51 -10.19
CA PRO A 304 4.99 4.02 -10.81
C PRO A 304 3.90 3.73 -9.78
N VAL A 305 2.66 4.14 -10.07
CA VAL A 305 1.53 3.96 -9.16
C VAL A 305 0.33 3.33 -9.86
N TYR A 306 -0.47 2.60 -9.10
CA TYR A 306 -1.77 2.09 -9.54
C TYR A 306 -2.83 2.28 -8.45
N VAL A 307 -4.09 2.21 -8.84
CA VAL A 307 -5.20 2.31 -7.89
C VAL A 307 -6.02 1.02 -7.89
N SER A 308 -6.40 0.56 -6.70
CA SER A 308 -7.44 -0.46 -6.54
C SER A 308 -8.74 0.23 -6.13
N MET A 309 -9.63 0.47 -7.08
CA MET A 309 -10.96 0.99 -6.86
C MET A 309 -11.91 -0.15 -6.46
N SER A 310 -11.58 -0.79 -5.31
CA SER A 310 -12.22 -2.03 -4.83
C SER A 310 -12.35 -2.07 -3.31
N PRO A 311 -13.56 -2.42 -2.83
CA PRO A 311 -14.79 -2.52 -3.58
C PRO A 311 -15.47 -1.15 -3.75
N THR A 312 -16.13 -0.91 -4.89
CA THR A 312 -17.09 0.21 -5.00
C THR A 312 -18.42 -0.16 -4.37
N TYR A 313 -19.21 0.85 -4.00
CA TYR A 313 -20.43 0.68 -3.20
C TYR A 313 -21.70 1.03 -3.98
N PRO A 314 -22.86 0.43 -3.65
CA PRO A 314 -24.11 0.67 -4.38
C PRO A 314 -24.64 2.11 -4.23
N THR A 315 -24.14 2.86 -3.28
CA THR A 315 -24.49 4.28 -3.09
C THR A 315 -23.73 5.24 -4.01
N GLN A 316 -22.73 4.75 -4.78
CA GLN A 316 -21.97 5.59 -5.69
C GLN A 316 -22.72 5.77 -7.01
N SER A 317 -23.05 7.01 -7.31
CA SER A 317 -23.62 7.40 -8.59
C SER A 317 -22.55 7.42 -9.70
N ARG A 318 -23.00 7.46 -10.97
CA ARG A 318 -22.06 7.64 -12.10
C ARG A 318 -21.23 8.91 -11.96
N GLU A 319 -21.78 9.98 -11.39
CA GLU A 319 -21.04 11.22 -11.14
C GLU A 319 -20.00 11.06 -10.02
N ASP A 320 -20.30 10.29 -8.95
CA ASP A 320 -19.30 9.94 -7.93
C ASP A 320 -18.12 9.18 -8.56
N LEU A 321 -18.40 8.21 -9.44
CA LEU A 321 -17.37 7.45 -10.16
C LEU A 321 -16.56 8.34 -11.11
N ARG A 322 -17.22 9.25 -11.84
CA ARG A 322 -16.55 10.23 -12.71
C ARG A 322 -15.60 11.13 -11.93
N ASN A 323 -16.03 11.64 -10.79
CA ASN A 323 -15.23 12.51 -9.95
C ASN A 323 -14.04 11.75 -9.35
N LEU A 324 -14.22 10.49 -8.99
CA LEU A 324 -13.16 9.62 -8.50
C LEU A 324 -12.09 9.38 -9.58
N LEU A 325 -12.49 8.95 -10.77
CA LEU A 325 -11.56 8.69 -11.89
C LEU A 325 -10.85 9.97 -12.36
N ARG A 326 -11.58 11.10 -12.44
CA ARG A 326 -10.97 12.41 -12.74
C ARG A 326 -9.94 12.81 -11.70
N THR A 327 -10.18 12.53 -10.43
CA THR A 327 -9.23 12.77 -9.35
C THR A 327 -7.98 11.91 -9.51
N PHE A 328 -8.14 10.64 -9.85
CA PHE A 328 -6.99 9.76 -10.13
C PHE A 328 -6.17 10.26 -11.31
N LYS A 329 -6.82 10.62 -12.43
CA LYS A 329 -6.12 11.15 -13.60
C LYS A 329 -5.32 12.41 -13.28
N ASN A 330 -5.95 13.35 -12.57
CA ASN A 330 -5.33 14.65 -12.33
C ASN A 330 -4.21 14.62 -11.27
N LYS A 331 -4.32 13.75 -10.27
CA LYS A 331 -3.39 13.70 -9.14
C LYS A 331 -2.31 12.63 -9.29
N LEU A 332 -2.63 11.51 -9.92
CA LEU A 332 -1.79 10.33 -9.90
C LEU A 332 -1.28 9.96 -11.29
N ASP A 333 -2.08 10.15 -12.33
CA ASP A 333 -1.90 9.58 -13.67
C ASP A 333 -1.46 8.10 -13.58
N PRO A 334 -2.31 7.21 -13.01
CA PRO A 334 -1.89 5.87 -12.63
C PRO A 334 -1.70 4.97 -13.86
N ASP A 335 -0.76 4.02 -13.78
CA ASP A 335 -0.55 3.02 -14.83
C ASP A 335 -1.81 2.21 -15.10
N VAL A 336 -2.59 1.92 -14.06
CA VAL A 336 -3.86 1.19 -14.16
C VAL A 336 -4.76 1.46 -12.96
N VAL A 337 -6.07 1.46 -13.17
CA VAL A 337 -7.10 1.41 -12.13
C VAL A 337 -7.81 0.07 -12.18
N PHE A 338 -7.61 -0.76 -11.17
CA PHE A 338 -8.35 -2.01 -11.00
C PHE A 338 -9.70 -1.71 -10.38
N HIS A 339 -10.76 -2.22 -10.98
CA HIS A 339 -12.11 -2.01 -10.49
C HIS A 339 -12.87 -3.31 -10.19
N GLU A 340 -13.42 -3.37 -8.98
CA GLU A 340 -14.29 -4.48 -8.54
C GLU A 340 -15.46 -3.91 -7.72
N PRO A 341 -16.72 -4.15 -8.10
CA PRO A 341 -17.89 -3.83 -7.29
C PRO A 341 -17.95 -4.72 -6.05
N ILE A 342 -18.61 -4.24 -4.99
CA ILE A 342 -18.80 -5.06 -3.78
C ILE A 342 -19.61 -6.31 -4.08
N ASN A 343 -19.17 -7.42 -3.49
CA ASN A 343 -19.73 -8.73 -3.72
C ASN A 343 -20.43 -9.23 -2.45
N PRO A 344 -21.73 -9.59 -2.51
CA PRO A 344 -22.50 -10.07 -1.35
C PRO A 344 -22.18 -11.53 -1.00
N ARG A 345 -20.91 -11.85 -0.74
CA ARG A 345 -20.49 -13.22 -0.43
C ARG A 345 -20.09 -13.41 1.03
N GLY A 346 -20.59 -14.53 1.59
CA GLY A 346 -20.17 -15.01 2.91
C GLY A 346 -20.53 -14.10 4.08
N GLY A 347 -20.02 -14.43 5.26
CA GLY A 347 -20.30 -13.70 6.51
C GLY A 347 -19.81 -12.26 6.50
N ASN A 348 -18.76 -11.93 5.73
CA ASN A 348 -18.24 -10.57 5.64
C ASN A 348 -19.29 -9.58 5.12
N PHE A 349 -20.19 -10.01 4.26
CA PHE A 349 -21.23 -9.13 3.73
C PHE A 349 -22.19 -8.68 4.84
N GLU A 350 -22.60 -9.62 5.70
CA GLU A 350 -23.42 -9.31 6.87
C GLU A 350 -22.69 -8.33 7.82
N MET A 351 -21.42 -8.60 8.08
CA MET A 351 -20.58 -7.70 8.89
C MET A 351 -20.49 -6.30 8.28
N THR A 352 -20.45 -6.20 6.95
CA THR A 352 -20.40 -4.92 6.25
C THR A 352 -21.71 -4.14 6.38
N VAL A 353 -22.85 -4.81 6.21
CA VAL A 353 -24.18 -4.21 6.38
C VAL A 353 -24.37 -3.72 7.80
N ASN A 354 -24.05 -4.57 8.80
CA ASN A 354 -24.18 -4.23 10.20
C ASN A 354 -23.29 -3.05 10.60
N ALA A 355 -22.03 -3.04 10.17
CA ALA A 355 -21.10 -1.96 10.45
C ALA A 355 -21.55 -0.62 9.82
N ALA A 356 -22.09 -0.65 8.60
CA ALA A 356 -22.65 0.55 7.99
C ALA A 356 -23.81 1.11 8.82
N ARG A 357 -24.70 0.24 9.34
CA ARG A 357 -25.84 0.62 10.18
C ARG A 357 -25.39 1.15 11.54
N GLU A 358 -24.47 0.46 12.21
CA GLU A 358 -23.91 0.87 13.49
C GLU A 358 -23.20 2.24 13.42
N ALA A 359 -22.59 2.55 12.27
CA ALA A 359 -21.98 3.84 12.00
C ALA A 359 -22.97 4.93 11.54
N GLY A 360 -24.29 4.66 11.55
CA GLY A 360 -25.32 5.62 11.12
C GLY A 360 -25.39 5.84 9.60
N GLN A 361 -24.75 5.00 8.80
CA GLN A 361 -24.78 5.05 7.34
C GLN A 361 -25.98 4.23 6.79
N GLU A 362 -27.20 4.61 7.22
CA GLU A 362 -28.43 3.84 6.92
C GLU A 362 -28.63 3.63 5.42
N ARG A 363 -28.44 4.68 4.60
CA ARG A 363 -28.56 4.57 3.15
C ARG A 363 -27.61 3.53 2.57
N LEU A 364 -26.35 3.47 3.07
CA LEU A 364 -25.37 2.48 2.63
C LEU A 364 -25.82 1.08 3.03
N ALA A 365 -26.28 0.90 4.28
CA ALA A 365 -26.76 -0.38 4.77
C ALA A 365 -27.96 -0.90 3.97
N GLU A 366 -28.95 -0.03 3.70
CA GLU A 366 -30.14 -0.37 2.91
C GLU A 366 -29.79 -0.77 1.46
N GLU A 367 -28.91 -0.02 0.81
CA GLU A 367 -28.49 -0.33 -0.55
C GLU A 367 -27.65 -1.61 -0.61
N LEU A 368 -26.79 -1.87 0.39
CA LEU A 368 -26.10 -3.15 0.51
C LEU A 368 -27.08 -4.31 0.70
N GLU A 369 -28.07 -4.18 1.60
CA GLU A 369 -29.06 -5.25 1.82
C GLU A 369 -29.80 -5.66 0.55
N LYS A 370 -30.09 -4.70 -0.34
CA LYS A 370 -30.74 -5.01 -1.63
C LYS A 370 -29.89 -5.93 -2.52
N LEU A 371 -28.57 -5.92 -2.36
CA LEU A 371 -27.67 -6.78 -3.15
C LEU A 371 -27.73 -8.26 -2.74
N ARG A 372 -28.45 -8.63 -1.67
CA ARG A 372 -28.76 -10.04 -1.34
C ARG A 372 -29.64 -10.67 -2.41
N ASP A 373 -30.47 -9.85 -3.04
CA ASP A 373 -31.22 -10.27 -4.23
C ASP A 373 -30.26 -10.36 -5.44
N ARG A 374 -30.27 -11.51 -6.09
CA ARG A 374 -29.35 -11.81 -7.20
C ARG A 374 -29.56 -10.90 -8.38
N GLU A 375 -30.78 -10.57 -8.73
CA GLU A 375 -31.08 -9.74 -9.89
C GLU A 375 -30.59 -8.32 -9.66
N ARG A 376 -30.80 -7.79 -8.45
CA ARG A 376 -30.30 -6.48 -8.05
C ARG A 376 -28.77 -6.42 -7.98
N TRP A 377 -28.15 -7.48 -7.49
CA TRP A 377 -26.69 -7.56 -7.49
C TRP A 377 -26.12 -7.59 -8.89
N VAL A 378 -26.73 -8.36 -9.80
CA VAL A 378 -26.32 -8.41 -11.22
C VAL A 378 -26.49 -7.05 -11.88
N GLU A 379 -27.66 -6.40 -11.69
CA GLU A 379 -27.95 -5.07 -12.21
C GLU A 379 -26.91 -4.03 -11.69
N TYR A 380 -26.68 -4.00 -10.39
CA TYR A 380 -25.68 -3.14 -9.76
C TYR A 380 -24.29 -3.38 -10.34
N SER A 381 -23.83 -4.63 -10.39
CA SER A 381 -22.50 -4.97 -10.89
C SER A 381 -22.32 -4.58 -12.34
N MET A 382 -23.36 -4.83 -13.19
CA MET A 382 -23.39 -4.43 -14.58
C MET A 382 -23.24 -2.92 -14.73
N ASN A 383 -24.04 -2.17 -13.98
CA ASN A 383 -24.06 -0.71 -14.05
C ASN A 383 -22.70 -0.13 -13.61
N GLN A 384 -22.10 -0.65 -12.54
CA GLN A 384 -20.80 -0.20 -12.05
C GLN A 384 -19.67 -0.50 -13.05
N LEU A 385 -19.58 -1.74 -13.53
CA LEU A 385 -18.53 -2.16 -14.46
C LEU A 385 -18.61 -1.39 -15.77
N THR A 386 -19.81 -1.27 -16.36
CA THR A 386 -20.01 -0.54 -17.62
C THR A 386 -19.73 0.96 -17.44
N ALA A 387 -20.22 1.56 -16.34
CA ALA A 387 -19.99 2.99 -16.09
C ALA A 387 -18.50 3.30 -15.93
N VAL A 388 -17.76 2.46 -15.20
CA VAL A 388 -16.31 2.71 -14.95
C VAL A 388 -15.52 2.51 -16.25
N GLU A 389 -15.86 1.53 -17.08
CA GLU A 389 -15.22 1.35 -18.39
C GLU A 389 -15.42 2.56 -19.29
N GLU A 390 -16.69 2.98 -19.51
CA GLU A 390 -17.01 4.14 -20.34
C GLU A 390 -16.37 5.45 -19.83
N LEU A 391 -16.33 5.62 -18.52
CA LEU A 391 -15.68 6.79 -17.88
C LEU A 391 -14.16 6.73 -17.99
N GLY A 392 -13.58 5.54 -17.95
CA GLY A 392 -12.16 5.33 -18.19
C GLY A 392 -11.77 5.77 -19.59
N GLU A 393 -12.53 5.36 -20.62
CA GLU A 393 -12.33 5.81 -21.99
C GLU A 393 -12.52 7.32 -22.14
N GLU A 394 -13.58 7.88 -21.53
CA GLU A 394 -13.88 9.32 -21.60
C GLU A 394 -12.76 10.17 -20.98
N LEU A 395 -12.16 9.71 -19.87
CA LEU A 395 -11.18 10.45 -19.08
C LEU A 395 -9.73 10.06 -19.37
N ASP A 396 -9.51 9.17 -20.32
CA ASP A 396 -8.19 8.60 -20.65
C ASP A 396 -7.50 8.02 -19.39
N VAL A 397 -8.23 7.18 -18.65
CA VAL A 397 -7.75 6.43 -17.50
C VAL A 397 -7.70 4.96 -17.83
N PRO A 398 -6.55 4.29 -17.74
CA PRO A 398 -6.45 2.85 -17.98
C PRO A 398 -7.25 2.06 -16.95
N ILE A 399 -8.29 1.33 -17.37
CA ILE A 399 -9.16 0.55 -16.50
C ILE A 399 -8.95 -0.95 -16.70
N HIS A 400 -8.81 -1.67 -15.60
CA HIS A 400 -8.90 -3.13 -15.57
C HIS A 400 -10.10 -3.57 -14.75
N LEU A 401 -11.09 -4.14 -15.41
CA LEU A 401 -12.30 -4.63 -14.76
C LEU A 401 -12.10 -6.02 -14.16
N TRP A 402 -12.60 -6.20 -12.95
CA TRP A 402 -12.64 -7.50 -12.26
C TRP A 402 -14.07 -7.94 -11.97
N PRO A 403 -14.77 -8.46 -12.98
CA PRO A 403 -16.08 -9.03 -12.77
C PRO A 403 -15.97 -10.28 -11.89
N ASP A 404 -16.93 -10.44 -10.98
CA ASP A 404 -17.00 -11.64 -10.17
C ASP A 404 -17.37 -12.86 -11.05
N LYS A 405 -16.71 -14.01 -10.84
CA LYS A 405 -16.96 -15.24 -11.61
C LYS A 405 -18.42 -15.71 -11.57
N GLN A 406 -19.13 -15.44 -10.46
CA GLN A 406 -20.55 -15.81 -10.38
C GLN A 406 -21.42 -14.78 -11.11
N PHE A 407 -21.07 -13.49 -11.01
CA PHE A 407 -21.74 -12.44 -11.77
C PHE A 407 -21.72 -12.73 -13.27
N VAL A 408 -20.58 -13.10 -13.84
CA VAL A 408 -20.41 -13.36 -15.28
C VAL A 408 -21.45 -14.32 -15.82
N LYS A 409 -21.81 -15.36 -15.06
CA LYS A 409 -22.81 -16.35 -15.47
C LYS A 409 -24.24 -15.79 -15.64
N TYR A 410 -24.49 -14.62 -15.09
CA TYR A 410 -25.80 -13.96 -15.11
C TYR A 410 -25.78 -12.63 -15.87
N ALA A 411 -24.67 -12.33 -16.54
CA ALA A 411 -24.47 -11.08 -17.26
C ALA A 411 -25.25 -11.01 -18.61
N GLY A 412 -26.08 -12.02 -18.93
CA GLY A 412 -26.89 -12.05 -20.14
C GLY A 412 -26.08 -11.89 -21.42
N ASP A 413 -26.46 -10.97 -22.27
CA ASP A 413 -25.80 -10.73 -23.57
C ASP A 413 -24.34 -10.28 -23.43
N LYS A 414 -23.92 -9.81 -22.22
CA LYS A 414 -22.56 -9.42 -21.92
C LYS A 414 -21.73 -10.55 -21.26
N GLU A 415 -22.26 -11.77 -21.14
CA GLU A 415 -21.55 -12.88 -20.50
C GLU A 415 -20.19 -13.12 -21.16
N ASP A 416 -20.14 -13.25 -22.49
CA ASP A 416 -18.91 -13.49 -23.23
C ASP A 416 -17.92 -12.34 -23.12
N TYR A 417 -18.40 -11.10 -23.04
CA TYR A 417 -17.56 -9.94 -22.83
C TYR A 417 -16.88 -9.99 -21.46
N PHE A 418 -17.64 -10.17 -20.37
CA PHE A 418 -17.07 -10.24 -19.02
C PHE A 418 -16.25 -11.51 -18.79
N ARG A 419 -16.54 -12.60 -19.48
CA ARG A 419 -15.71 -13.81 -19.48
C ARG A 419 -14.32 -13.51 -20.01
N ARG A 420 -14.22 -12.80 -21.13
CA ARG A 420 -12.92 -12.33 -21.67
C ARG A 420 -12.18 -11.41 -20.70
N GLN A 421 -12.88 -10.55 -19.94
CA GLN A 421 -12.23 -9.73 -18.93
C GLN A 421 -11.58 -10.58 -17.80
N LEU A 422 -12.19 -11.71 -17.45
CA LEU A 422 -11.60 -12.66 -16.49
C LEU A 422 -10.43 -13.46 -17.05
N GLU A 423 -10.41 -13.63 -18.37
CA GLU A 423 -9.44 -14.45 -19.12
C GLU A 423 -8.36 -13.59 -19.78
N LYS A 424 -8.43 -12.26 -19.63
CA LYS A 424 -7.38 -11.36 -20.12
C LYS A 424 -6.05 -11.85 -19.59
N ASP A 425 -5.30 -12.48 -20.48
CA ASP A 425 -3.90 -12.82 -20.24
C ASP A 425 -3.10 -11.52 -20.16
N ASN A 426 -1.96 -11.62 -19.48
CA ASN A 426 -1.00 -10.54 -19.31
C ASN A 426 -0.42 -10.11 -20.66
N SER A 427 -1.19 -9.47 -21.54
CA SER A 427 -0.57 -8.92 -22.73
C SER A 427 0.02 -7.55 -22.42
N PRO A 428 1.29 -7.30 -22.81
CA PRO A 428 2.02 -6.08 -22.55
C PRO A 428 1.33 -4.82 -23.07
N GLU A 429 0.48 -4.99 -24.08
CA GLU A 429 -0.23 -3.90 -24.73
C GLU A 429 -1.35 -3.31 -23.86
N ASP A 430 -1.84 -4.07 -22.87
CA ASP A 430 -2.97 -3.64 -22.03
C ASP A 430 -2.53 -3.01 -20.69
N TYR A 431 -1.33 -3.34 -20.15
CA TYR A 431 -0.84 -2.82 -18.87
C TYR A 431 0.69 -2.76 -18.83
N PRO A 432 1.27 -1.58 -18.72
CA PRO A 432 2.69 -1.47 -18.50
C PRO A 432 3.03 -2.13 -17.15
N HIS A 433 3.69 -3.27 -17.19
CA HIS A 433 4.44 -3.73 -16.04
C HIS A 433 5.52 -2.68 -15.72
N PRO A 434 5.96 -2.57 -14.45
CA PRO A 434 7.09 -1.72 -14.16
C PRO A 434 8.20 -2.03 -15.16
N PRO A 435 8.75 -1.01 -15.84
CA PRO A 435 9.69 -1.22 -16.92
C PRO A 435 10.80 -2.13 -16.43
N THR A 436 11.04 -3.21 -17.16
CA THR A 436 12.30 -3.94 -17.01
C THR A 436 13.38 -2.93 -17.28
N ALA A 437 14.16 -2.58 -16.26
CA ALA A 437 15.28 -1.67 -16.44
C ALA A 437 16.18 -2.18 -17.57
N VAL A 438 16.32 -1.36 -18.59
CA VAL A 438 17.31 -1.54 -19.69
C VAL A 438 18.67 -1.19 -19.15
#